data_79bc3a3839650d6bde6981eba42267e2
#
_entry.id   79bc3a3839650d6bde6981eba42267e2
#
_cell.length_a   1.000
_cell.length_b   1.000
_cell.length_c   1.000
_cell.angle_alpha   90.00
_cell.angle_beta   90.00
_cell.angle_gamma   90.00
#
_symmetry.space_group_name_H-M   'P 1'
#
loop_
_entity.id
_entity.type
_entity.pdbx_description
1 polymer ?
#
loop_
_entity_poly.entity_id
_entity_poly.type
_entity_poly.pdbx_seq_one_letter_code
_entity_poly.pdbx_strand_id
1 'polypeptide(L)'
;SMIMLYNKTLFEENGWSVPTTLSEYEDVASKIKAAGMNVFAYGSTGWQPTHEHLAGMYLNSYAGPDNIYKALIGEKDWTDPEFVGAVELLRKHMVDDGYWSGSLENYYALGWDDFHAMFSSRGAAMMTIGTWTFGATAAGFADSSDEWDWAPFPVLRDGGADPAYLLALGTTMSINASSGDPDAAATVLDFIFSNKKIVLDMAADFNFGEFVVPLYFSADDIREDVSPQVKRYLVDFAEATGKGNYGYTTWTFWPADPGVHIWKDMEVVWAGDISVEDYMYDHQKMWDKARKKGELLPVGAR
;
A
#
# COMPACT_ATOMS: atom_id res chain seq x y z
N SER A 1 6.10 -1.47 -0.87
CA SER A 1 5.16 -0.47 -1.38
C SER A 1 3.77 -1.06 -1.52
N MET A 2 2.74 -0.19 -1.45
CA MET A 2 1.36 -0.57 -1.77
C MET A 2 1.14 -0.51 -3.27
N ILE A 3 0.39 -1.49 -3.80
CA ILE A 3 0.09 -1.65 -5.23
C ILE A 3 -1.33 -2.18 -5.42
N MET A 4 -1.79 -2.22 -6.64
CA MET A 4 -3.00 -2.90 -7.07
C MET A 4 -2.64 -4.13 -7.89
N LEU A 5 -3.00 -5.32 -7.40
CA LEU A 5 -2.94 -6.57 -8.16
C LEU A 5 -4.23 -6.76 -8.94
N TYR A 6 -4.17 -7.37 -10.10
CA TYR A 6 -5.36 -7.70 -10.90
C TYR A 6 -5.20 -9.06 -11.60
N ASN A 7 -6.31 -9.75 -11.77
CA ASN A 7 -6.34 -10.96 -12.58
C ASN A 7 -6.32 -10.55 -14.06
N LYS A 8 -5.15 -10.66 -14.67
CA LYS A 8 -4.90 -10.23 -16.05
C LYS A 8 -5.81 -10.95 -17.05
N THR A 9 -5.99 -12.26 -16.87
CA THR A 9 -6.85 -13.06 -17.73
C THR A 9 -8.31 -12.57 -17.69
N LEU A 10 -8.85 -12.28 -16.49
CA LEU A 10 -10.20 -11.71 -16.37
C LEU A 10 -10.32 -10.36 -17.07
N PHE A 11 -9.31 -9.51 -16.97
CA PHE A 11 -9.31 -8.21 -17.62
C PHE A 11 -9.33 -8.36 -19.15
N GLU A 12 -8.51 -9.26 -19.69
CA GLU A 12 -8.47 -9.56 -21.13
C GLU A 12 -9.77 -10.18 -21.63
N GLU A 13 -10.33 -11.18 -20.94
CA GLU A 13 -11.59 -11.85 -21.29
C GLU A 13 -12.78 -10.90 -21.35
N ASN A 14 -12.82 -9.88 -20.47
CA ASN A 14 -13.92 -8.94 -20.36
C ASN A 14 -13.66 -7.59 -21.07
N GLY A 15 -12.48 -7.40 -21.65
CA GLY A 15 -12.09 -6.15 -22.29
C GLY A 15 -11.98 -4.98 -21.28
N TRP A 16 -11.63 -5.26 -20.03
CA TRP A 16 -11.38 -4.24 -19.03
C TRP A 16 -9.97 -3.67 -19.15
N SER A 17 -9.84 -2.39 -18.83
CA SER A 17 -8.54 -1.71 -18.78
C SER A 17 -8.13 -1.46 -17.33
N VAL A 18 -6.82 -1.54 -17.07
CA VAL A 18 -6.26 -1.20 -15.76
C VAL A 18 -6.45 0.30 -15.53
N PRO A 19 -7.12 0.72 -14.45
CA PRO A 19 -7.44 2.14 -14.23
C PRO A 19 -6.21 2.93 -13.80
N THR A 20 -6.11 4.16 -14.29
CA THR A 20 -5.07 5.13 -13.93
C THR A 20 -5.64 6.40 -13.28
N THR A 21 -6.95 6.63 -13.46
CA THR A 21 -7.69 7.77 -12.92
C THR A 21 -8.87 7.32 -12.09
N LEU A 22 -9.45 8.22 -11.28
CA LEU A 22 -10.66 7.94 -10.50
C LEU A 22 -11.83 7.50 -11.39
N SER A 23 -12.06 8.19 -12.50
CA SER A 23 -13.16 7.84 -13.41
C SER A 23 -13.01 6.46 -14.02
N GLU A 24 -11.80 6.08 -14.42
CA GLU A 24 -11.53 4.73 -14.93
C GLU A 24 -11.65 3.67 -13.83
N TYR A 25 -11.25 4.01 -12.59
CA TYR A 25 -11.35 3.14 -11.43
C TYR A 25 -12.81 2.83 -11.07
N GLU A 26 -13.67 3.86 -11.00
CA GLU A 26 -15.10 3.68 -10.74
C GLU A 26 -15.81 2.97 -11.93
N ASP A 27 -15.42 3.23 -13.18
CA ASP A 27 -15.96 2.55 -14.36
C ASP A 27 -15.62 1.05 -14.36
N VAL A 28 -14.35 0.69 -14.16
CA VAL A 28 -13.97 -0.73 -14.12
C VAL A 28 -14.60 -1.45 -12.91
N ALA A 29 -14.67 -0.80 -11.75
CA ALA A 29 -15.34 -1.35 -10.58
C ALA A 29 -16.82 -1.64 -10.84
N SER A 30 -17.52 -0.73 -11.53
CA SER A 30 -18.91 -0.92 -11.95
C SER A 30 -19.07 -2.11 -12.90
N LYS A 31 -18.18 -2.26 -13.89
CA LYS A 31 -18.18 -3.38 -14.83
C LYS A 31 -17.94 -4.71 -14.15
N ILE A 32 -16.99 -4.77 -13.20
CA ILE A 32 -16.70 -5.96 -12.41
C ILE A 32 -17.93 -6.38 -11.59
N LYS A 33 -18.58 -5.44 -10.91
CA LYS A 33 -19.81 -5.70 -10.16
C LYS A 33 -20.94 -6.17 -11.06
N ALA A 34 -21.10 -5.59 -12.25
CA ALA A 34 -22.10 -6.00 -13.24
C ALA A 34 -21.85 -7.44 -13.75
N ALA A 35 -20.59 -7.90 -13.76
CA ALA A 35 -20.24 -9.28 -14.08
C ALA A 35 -20.43 -10.25 -12.89
N GLY A 36 -20.93 -9.77 -11.74
CA GLY A 36 -21.23 -10.60 -10.57
C GLY A 36 -20.01 -10.94 -9.69
N MET A 37 -18.91 -10.20 -9.83
CA MET A 37 -17.68 -10.41 -9.06
C MET A 37 -17.46 -9.29 -8.05
N ASN A 38 -16.67 -9.59 -7.00
CA ASN A 38 -16.15 -8.56 -6.11
C ASN A 38 -15.07 -7.72 -6.82
N VAL A 39 -15.03 -6.43 -6.53
CA VAL A 39 -14.02 -5.54 -7.13
C VAL A 39 -12.65 -5.88 -6.59
N PHE A 40 -12.50 -5.83 -5.26
CA PHE A 40 -11.25 -6.18 -4.57
C PHE A 40 -11.46 -7.29 -3.57
N ALA A 41 -10.53 -8.24 -3.56
CA ALA A 41 -10.30 -9.14 -2.46
C ALA A 41 -9.45 -8.41 -1.41
N TYR A 42 -9.95 -8.27 -0.20
CA TYR A 42 -9.21 -7.80 0.97
C TYR A 42 -10.03 -8.03 2.24
N GLY A 43 -9.36 -8.10 3.40
CA GLY A 43 -10.04 -8.30 4.66
C GLY A 43 -9.18 -7.90 5.85
N SER A 44 -9.81 -7.82 7.03
CA SER A 44 -9.15 -7.35 8.25
C SER A 44 -9.12 -8.37 9.40
N THR A 45 -9.71 -9.55 9.22
CA THR A 45 -9.66 -10.61 10.25
C THR A 45 -8.22 -11.02 10.51
N GLY A 46 -7.83 -10.97 11.77
CA GLY A 46 -6.49 -11.32 12.23
C GLY A 46 -5.44 -10.22 12.05
N TRP A 47 -5.71 -9.21 11.22
CA TRP A 47 -4.83 -8.06 11.08
C TRP A 47 -5.59 -6.76 10.72
N GLN A 48 -6.07 -6.08 11.75
CA GLN A 48 -6.78 -4.80 11.62
C GLN A 48 -6.01 -3.68 10.89
N PRO A 49 -4.64 -3.60 10.92
CA PRO A 49 -3.91 -2.59 10.17
C PRO A 49 -4.14 -2.56 8.65
N THR A 50 -4.91 -3.48 8.07
CA THR A 50 -5.37 -3.36 6.67
C THR A 50 -6.12 -2.06 6.40
N HIS A 51 -6.80 -1.48 7.39
CA HIS A 51 -7.44 -0.16 7.29
C HIS A 51 -6.41 0.96 7.02
N GLU A 52 -5.25 0.86 7.65
CA GLU A 52 -4.11 1.76 7.46
C GLU A 52 -3.59 1.72 6.03
N HIS A 53 -3.52 0.54 5.42
CA HIS A 53 -3.11 0.39 4.03
C HIS A 53 -4.04 1.18 3.11
N LEU A 54 -5.36 1.00 3.27
CA LEU A 54 -6.37 1.69 2.47
C LEU A 54 -6.33 3.20 2.69
N ALA A 55 -6.28 3.66 3.95
CA ALA A 55 -6.17 5.07 4.28
C ALA A 55 -4.92 5.71 3.66
N GLY A 56 -3.76 5.05 3.79
CA GLY A 56 -2.50 5.50 3.21
C GLY A 56 -2.54 5.62 1.69
N MET A 57 -3.14 4.63 1.02
CA MET A 57 -3.32 4.67 -0.44
C MET A 57 -4.20 5.83 -0.86
N TYR A 58 -5.37 6.01 -0.24
CA TYR A 58 -6.30 7.09 -0.58
C TYR A 58 -5.73 8.47 -0.29
N LEU A 59 -5.11 8.67 0.86
CA LEU A 59 -4.44 9.93 1.20
C LEU A 59 -3.39 10.31 0.14
N ASN A 60 -2.49 9.40 -0.22
CA ASN A 60 -1.46 9.70 -1.21
C ASN A 60 -2.02 9.88 -2.62
N SER A 61 -3.01 9.06 -3.04
CA SER A 61 -3.56 9.09 -4.40
C SER A 61 -4.56 10.22 -4.62
N TYR A 62 -5.20 10.72 -3.57
CA TYR A 62 -6.16 11.83 -3.63
C TYR A 62 -5.51 13.17 -3.29
N ALA A 63 -4.89 13.31 -2.11
CA ALA A 63 -4.25 14.55 -1.70
C ALA A 63 -2.92 14.80 -2.45
N GLY A 64 -2.23 13.75 -2.81
CA GLY A 64 -0.92 13.78 -3.46
C GLY A 64 0.25 13.79 -2.47
N PRO A 65 1.38 13.17 -2.84
CA PRO A 65 2.54 13.03 -1.96
C PRO A 65 3.13 14.35 -1.44
N ASP A 66 3.07 15.42 -2.22
CA ASP A 66 3.57 16.74 -1.80
C ASP A 66 2.74 17.34 -0.67
N ASN A 67 1.41 17.17 -0.70
CA ASN A 67 0.54 17.61 0.38
C ASN A 67 0.76 16.76 1.64
N ILE A 68 0.93 15.43 1.48
CA ILE A 68 1.30 14.56 2.60
C ILE A 68 2.62 15.01 3.22
N TYR A 69 3.66 15.26 2.41
CA TYR A 69 4.94 15.75 2.90
C TYR A 69 4.78 17.04 3.73
N LYS A 70 4.03 18.02 3.22
CA LYS A 70 3.77 19.29 3.94
C LYS A 70 3.04 19.06 5.24
N ALA A 71 2.09 18.13 5.30
CA ALA A 71 1.41 17.79 6.56
C ALA A 71 2.36 17.09 7.54
N LEU A 72 3.22 16.18 7.07
CA LEU A 72 4.21 15.49 7.90
C LEU A 72 5.19 16.47 8.57
N ILE A 73 5.60 17.52 7.86
CA ILE A 73 6.52 18.54 8.41
C ILE A 73 5.79 19.70 9.11
N GLY A 74 4.45 19.65 9.18
CA GLY A 74 3.63 20.65 9.90
C GLY A 74 3.37 21.95 9.14
N GLU A 75 3.56 21.97 7.83
CA GLU A 75 3.25 23.11 6.95
C GLU A 75 1.80 23.09 6.44
N LYS A 76 1.06 22.01 6.69
CA LYS A 76 -0.31 21.80 6.26
C LYS A 76 -1.09 21.06 7.34
N ASP A 77 -2.38 21.37 7.47
CA ASP A 77 -3.24 20.74 8.46
C ASP A 77 -3.94 19.51 7.86
N TRP A 78 -4.07 18.46 8.65
CA TRP A 78 -4.81 17.23 8.24
C TRP A 78 -6.31 17.46 8.05
N THR A 79 -6.83 18.61 8.48
CA THR A 79 -8.21 19.06 8.23
C THR A 79 -8.39 19.76 6.88
N ASP A 80 -7.35 19.91 6.10
CA ASP A 80 -7.46 20.52 4.77
C ASP A 80 -8.33 19.67 3.83
N PRO A 81 -9.07 20.30 2.91
CA PRO A 81 -10.10 19.62 2.09
C PRO A 81 -9.60 18.40 1.32
N GLU A 82 -8.35 18.38 0.90
CA GLU A 82 -7.79 17.24 0.17
C GLU A 82 -7.60 15.99 1.04
N PHE A 83 -7.35 16.13 2.35
CA PHE A 83 -7.25 14.98 3.25
C PHE A 83 -8.64 14.50 3.67
N VAL A 84 -9.54 15.43 3.97
CA VAL A 84 -10.95 15.13 4.25
C VAL A 84 -11.56 14.41 3.04
N GLY A 85 -11.42 14.96 1.84
CA GLY A 85 -11.94 14.36 0.62
C GLY A 85 -11.37 12.96 0.30
N ALA A 86 -10.11 12.70 0.66
CA ALA A 86 -9.53 11.35 0.52
C ALA A 86 -10.23 10.33 1.40
N VAL A 87 -10.52 10.69 2.66
CA VAL A 87 -11.21 9.79 3.62
C VAL A 87 -12.69 9.64 3.27
N GLU A 88 -13.35 10.72 2.81
CA GLU A 88 -14.73 10.66 2.30
C GLU A 88 -14.85 9.69 1.12
N LEU A 89 -13.92 9.78 0.16
CA LEU A 89 -13.91 8.88 -0.99
C LEU A 89 -13.65 7.42 -0.57
N LEU A 90 -12.72 7.20 0.38
CA LEU A 90 -12.49 5.87 0.93
C LEU A 90 -13.76 5.33 1.59
N ARG A 91 -14.43 6.13 2.42
CA ARG A 91 -15.69 5.75 3.06
C ARG A 91 -16.75 5.39 2.01
N LYS A 92 -16.93 6.24 0.99
CA LYS A 92 -17.88 5.97 -0.11
C LYS A 92 -17.60 4.61 -0.76
N HIS A 93 -16.36 4.35 -1.17
CA HIS A 93 -15.99 3.11 -1.85
C HIS A 93 -16.07 1.88 -0.92
N MET A 94 -15.77 2.05 0.38
CA MET A 94 -15.86 0.96 1.35
C MET A 94 -17.30 0.63 1.71
N VAL A 95 -18.08 1.65 2.10
CA VAL A 95 -19.39 1.46 2.73
C VAL A 95 -20.51 1.50 1.69
N ASP A 96 -20.55 2.55 0.89
CA ASP A 96 -21.68 2.79 -0.03
C ASP A 96 -21.55 1.92 -1.29
N ASP A 97 -20.33 1.77 -1.81
CA ASP A 97 -20.07 1.02 -3.03
C ASP A 97 -19.65 -0.45 -2.77
N GLY A 98 -19.17 -0.79 -1.59
CA GLY A 98 -18.77 -2.15 -1.20
C GLY A 98 -17.65 -2.71 -2.09
N TYR A 99 -16.62 -1.92 -2.39
CA TYR A 99 -15.56 -2.34 -3.31
C TYR A 99 -14.70 -3.48 -2.74
N TRP A 100 -14.47 -3.51 -1.42
CA TRP A 100 -13.69 -4.56 -0.79
C TRP A 100 -14.57 -5.70 -0.33
N SER A 101 -14.36 -6.87 -0.89
CA SER A 101 -15.05 -8.12 -0.57
C SER A 101 -16.59 -8.05 -0.67
N GLY A 102 -17.11 -7.05 -1.39
CA GLY A 102 -18.52 -6.85 -1.67
C GLY A 102 -19.32 -6.16 -0.57
N SER A 103 -18.83 -6.15 0.67
CA SER A 103 -19.45 -5.45 1.80
C SER A 103 -18.48 -5.25 2.94
N LEU A 104 -18.79 -4.30 3.82
CA LEU A 104 -18.03 -4.06 5.05
C LEU A 104 -18.05 -5.28 5.99
N GLU A 105 -19.18 -6.00 6.08
CA GLU A 105 -19.29 -7.22 6.88
C GLU A 105 -18.33 -8.30 6.40
N ASN A 106 -18.29 -8.56 5.09
CA ASN A 106 -17.36 -9.52 4.50
C ASN A 106 -15.90 -9.09 4.68
N TYR A 107 -15.62 -7.80 4.52
CA TYR A 107 -14.28 -7.27 4.75
C TYR A 107 -13.78 -7.54 6.18
N TYR A 108 -14.63 -7.39 7.18
CA TYR A 108 -14.28 -7.73 8.56
C TYR A 108 -14.19 -9.24 8.81
N ALA A 109 -14.88 -10.07 8.03
CA ALA A 109 -14.89 -11.51 8.20
C ALA A 109 -13.71 -12.24 7.55
N LEU A 110 -13.11 -11.67 6.50
CA LEU A 110 -12.07 -12.35 5.71
C LEU A 110 -10.68 -12.12 6.30
N GLY A 111 -9.93 -13.21 6.44
CA GLY A 111 -8.52 -13.22 6.84
C GLY A 111 -7.58 -13.35 5.63
N TRP A 112 -6.28 -13.45 5.94
CA TRP A 112 -5.22 -13.51 4.93
C TRP A 112 -5.44 -14.59 3.86
N ASP A 113 -5.70 -15.82 4.27
CA ASP A 113 -5.86 -16.94 3.34
C ASP A 113 -7.16 -16.81 2.54
N ASP A 114 -8.23 -16.28 3.17
CA ASP A 114 -9.55 -16.14 2.54
C ASP A 114 -9.52 -15.14 1.37
N PHE A 115 -8.96 -13.96 1.58
CA PHE A 115 -8.94 -12.97 0.50
C PHE A 115 -7.92 -13.32 -0.61
N HIS A 116 -6.81 -14.02 -0.31
CA HIS A 116 -5.93 -14.55 -1.34
C HIS A 116 -6.63 -15.64 -2.17
N ALA A 117 -7.36 -16.53 -1.51
CA ALA A 117 -8.17 -17.54 -2.20
C ALA A 117 -9.28 -16.90 -3.03
N MET A 118 -9.97 -15.86 -2.52
CA MET A 118 -10.96 -15.11 -3.28
C MET A 118 -10.37 -14.53 -4.57
N PHE A 119 -9.18 -13.94 -4.51
CA PHE A 119 -8.52 -13.36 -5.68
C PHE A 119 -8.10 -14.43 -6.70
N SER A 120 -7.43 -15.49 -6.26
CA SER A 120 -6.93 -16.54 -7.15
C SER A 120 -8.01 -17.43 -7.75
N SER A 121 -9.20 -17.50 -7.11
CA SER A 121 -10.36 -18.29 -7.59
C SER A 121 -11.38 -17.50 -8.41
N ARG A 122 -11.05 -16.31 -8.90
CA ARG A 122 -11.96 -15.41 -9.63
C ARG A 122 -13.13 -14.88 -8.80
N GLY A 123 -13.08 -14.95 -7.46
CA GLY A 123 -14.09 -14.35 -6.57
C GLY A 123 -14.00 -12.83 -6.51
N ALA A 124 -12.83 -12.27 -6.81
CA ALA A 124 -12.60 -10.84 -7.01
C ALA A 124 -11.65 -10.62 -8.19
N ALA A 125 -11.82 -9.51 -8.90
CA ALA A 125 -11.00 -9.20 -10.06
C ALA A 125 -9.66 -8.54 -9.70
N MET A 126 -9.59 -7.87 -8.56
CA MET A 126 -8.42 -7.11 -8.10
C MET A 126 -8.13 -7.38 -6.61
N MET A 127 -6.95 -6.95 -6.15
CA MET A 127 -6.57 -6.93 -4.74
C MET A 127 -5.66 -5.72 -4.46
N THR A 128 -5.97 -4.95 -3.42
CA THR A 128 -5.15 -3.80 -2.99
C THR A 128 -4.31 -4.21 -1.79
N ILE A 129 -3.01 -4.40 -1.98
CA ILE A 129 -2.12 -4.90 -0.94
C ILE A 129 -0.68 -4.45 -1.22
N GLY A 130 0.24 -4.74 -0.32
CA GLY A 130 1.65 -4.46 -0.52
C GLY A 130 2.40 -5.54 -1.30
N THR A 131 3.57 -5.17 -1.78
CA THR A 131 4.44 -6.03 -2.59
C THR A 131 4.93 -7.29 -1.89
N TRP A 132 4.84 -7.34 -0.56
CA TRP A 132 5.13 -8.54 0.25
C TRP A 132 4.20 -9.74 -0.05
N THR A 133 3.13 -9.53 -0.81
CA THR A 133 2.19 -10.59 -1.21
C THR A 133 2.54 -11.26 -2.54
N PHE A 134 3.56 -10.82 -3.27
CA PHE A 134 3.90 -11.41 -4.57
C PHE A 134 4.10 -12.93 -4.50
N GLY A 135 4.79 -13.42 -3.46
CA GLY A 135 4.98 -14.84 -3.26
C GLY A 135 3.67 -15.60 -3.03
N ALA A 136 2.80 -15.10 -2.17
CA ALA A 136 1.49 -15.70 -1.90
C ALA A 136 0.58 -15.66 -3.13
N THR A 137 0.59 -14.54 -3.86
CA THR A 137 -0.16 -14.41 -5.13
C THR A 137 0.34 -15.39 -6.17
N ALA A 138 1.65 -15.49 -6.39
CA ALA A 138 2.22 -16.45 -7.32
C ALA A 138 1.86 -17.89 -6.96
N ALA A 139 1.88 -18.25 -5.68
CA ALA A 139 1.47 -19.57 -5.20
C ALA A 139 -0.02 -19.82 -5.43
N GLY A 140 -0.89 -18.82 -5.21
CA GLY A 140 -2.33 -18.93 -5.45
C GLY A 140 -2.70 -19.13 -6.93
N PHE A 141 -1.88 -18.66 -7.86
CA PHE A 141 -2.07 -18.83 -9.30
C PHE A 141 -1.27 -19.99 -9.92
N ALA A 142 -0.44 -20.72 -9.14
CA ALA A 142 0.48 -21.73 -9.67
C ALA A 142 -0.20 -22.86 -10.44
N ASP A 143 -1.38 -23.30 -9.99
CA ASP A 143 -2.19 -24.36 -10.61
C ASP A 143 -3.35 -23.81 -11.46
N SER A 144 -3.42 -22.51 -11.67
CA SER A 144 -4.45 -21.84 -12.47
C SER A 144 -3.98 -21.64 -13.91
N SER A 145 -4.94 -21.61 -14.85
CA SER A 145 -4.71 -21.09 -16.20
C SER A 145 -4.72 -19.56 -16.27
N ASP A 146 -5.12 -18.89 -15.19
CA ASP A 146 -5.15 -17.45 -15.13
C ASP A 146 -3.77 -16.87 -14.85
N GLU A 147 -3.52 -15.72 -15.42
CA GLU A 147 -2.36 -14.87 -15.13
C GLU A 147 -2.78 -13.70 -14.25
N TRP A 148 -1.89 -13.32 -13.35
CA TRP A 148 -2.02 -12.09 -12.58
C TRP A 148 -0.95 -11.08 -12.98
N ASP A 149 -1.22 -9.81 -12.73
CA ASP A 149 -0.26 -8.75 -12.87
C ASP A 149 -0.53 -7.64 -11.84
N TRP A 150 0.25 -6.59 -11.84
CA TRP A 150 0.12 -5.47 -10.92
C TRP A 150 0.18 -4.12 -11.64
N ALA A 151 -0.34 -3.10 -10.99
CA ALA A 151 -0.22 -1.71 -11.40
C ALA A 151 -0.08 -0.80 -10.17
N PRO A 152 0.48 0.41 -10.32
CA PRO A 152 0.34 1.46 -9.32
C PRO A 152 -1.15 1.73 -9.03
N PHE A 153 -1.45 2.15 -7.80
CA PHE A 153 -2.82 2.55 -7.47
C PHE A 153 -3.19 3.83 -8.25
N PRO A 154 -4.40 3.95 -8.79
CA PRO A 154 -4.77 5.08 -9.64
C PRO A 154 -4.76 6.42 -8.91
N VAL A 155 -4.65 7.51 -9.66
CA VAL A 155 -4.84 8.87 -9.15
C VAL A 155 -6.33 9.09 -8.89
N LEU A 156 -6.67 9.48 -7.67
CA LEU A 156 -8.06 9.58 -7.20
C LEU A 156 -8.63 11.00 -7.24
N ARG A 157 -7.93 11.95 -7.85
CA ARG A 157 -8.41 13.33 -8.01
C ARG A 157 -7.95 13.90 -9.33
N ASP A 158 -8.85 14.58 -10.05
CA ASP A 158 -8.52 15.26 -11.30
C ASP A 158 -7.38 16.28 -11.10
N GLY A 159 -6.40 16.26 -12.01
CA GLY A 159 -5.20 17.08 -11.90
C GLY A 159 -4.24 16.69 -10.77
N GLY A 160 -4.43 15.51 -10.17
CA GLY A 160 -3.49 14.91 -9.23
C GLY A 160 -2.13 14.62 -9.86
N ALA A 161 -1.13 14.40 -9.00
CA ALA A 161 0.19 13.95 -9.42
C ALA A 161 0.13 12.52 -10.00
N ASP A 162 1.16 12.14 -10.75
CA ASP A 162 1.29 10.77 -11.24
C ASP A 162 1.19 9.74 -10.09
N PRO A 163 0.74 8.50 -10.37
CA PRO A 163 0.68 7.45 -9.37
C PRO A 163 2.02 7.30 -8.64
N ALA A 164 1.99 7.34 -7.31
CA ALA A 164 3.19 7.32 -6.49
C ALA A 164 3.39 5.97 -5.80
N TYR A 165 4.64 5.53 -5.72
CA TYR A 165 5.02 4.39 -4.91
C TYR A 165 5.17 4.82 -3.45
N LEU A 166 4.41 4.21 -2.54
CA LEU A 166 4.46 4.53 -1.12
C LEU A 166 5.72 3.93 -0.50
N LEU A 167 6.59 4.79 0.03
CA LEU A 167 7.75 4.34 0.81
C LEU A 167 7.32 3.77 2.15
N ALA A 168 7.88 2.63 2.50
CA ALA A 168 7.62 1.96 3.76
C ALA A 168 8.90 1.37 4.35
N LEU A 169 9.03 1.42 5.66
CA LEU A 169 9.89 0.51 6.40
C LEU A 169 9.02 -0.70 6.78
N GLY A 170 9.10 -1.77 6.01
CA GLY A 170 8.36 -3.01 6.28
C GLY A 170 9.06 -3.85 7.33
N THR A 171 10.30 -4.21 7.06
CA THR A 171 11.13 -5.03 7.95
C THR A 171 12.39 -4.29 8.33
N THR A 172 12.73 -4.30 9.61
CA THR A 172 13.99 -3.74 10.14
C THR A 172 14.78 -4.79 10.84
N MET A 173 16.10 -4.72 10.74
CA MET A 173 17.01 -5.56 11.51
C MET A 173 17.73 -4.69 12.55
N SER A 174 17.77 -5.18 13.78
CA SER A 174 18.42 -4.51 14.90
C SER A 174 19.39 -5.43 15.60
N ILE A 175 20.50 -4.87 16.11
CA ILE A 175 21.43 -5.61 16.93
C ILE A 175 20.92 -5.59 18.38
N ASN A 176 20.76 -6.77 18.97
CA ASN A 176 20.35 -6.86 20.38
C ASN A 176 21.43 -6.22 21.28
N ALA A 177 21.00 -5.34 22.18
CA ALA A 177 21.89 -4.70 23.14
C ALA A 177 22.66 -5.68 24.05
N SER A 178 22.16 -6.91 24.20
CA SER A 178 22.81 -8.00 24.95
C SER A 178 23.65 -8.93 24.06
N SER A 179 23.94 -8.55 22.81
CA SER A 179 24.83 -9.33 21.93
C SER A 179 26.22 -9.51 22.58
N GLY A 180 26.74 -10.70 22.50
CA GLY A 180 28.12 -10.96 22.96
C GLY A 180 29.20 -10.32 22.08
N ASP A 181 28.88 -10.01 20.84
CA ASP A 181 29.75 -9.31 19.88
C ASP A 181 28.90 -8.42 18.94
N PRO A 182 28.56 -7.19 19.35
CA PRO A 182 27.76 -6.28 18.54
C PRO A 182 28.50 -5.78 17.28
N ASP A 183 29.83 -5.71 17.32
CA ASP A 183 30.64 -5.25 16.19
C ASP A 183 30.67 -6.31 15.07
N ALA A 184 30.78 -7.59 15.42
CA ALA A 184 30.63 -8.67 14.44
C ALA A 184 29.20 -8.69 13.84
N ALA A 185 28.17 -8.50 14.65
CA ALA A 185 26.80 -8.42 14.17
C ALA A 185 26.61 -7.23 13.21
N ALA A 186 27.16 -6.05 13.54
CA ALA A 186 27.13 -4.88 12.67
C ALA A 186 27.85 -5.15 11.34
N THR A 187 28.99 -5.82 11.37
CA THR A 187 29.74 -6.20 10.18
C THR A 187 28.93 -7.11 9.25
N VAL A 188 28.18 -8.06 9.81
CA VAL A 188 27.30 -8.95 9.03
C VAL A 188 26.15 -8.17 8.39
N LEU A 189 25.50 -7.27 9.13
CA LEU A 189 24.41 -6.45 8.58
C LEU A 189 24.92 -5.51 7.47
N ASP A 190 26.06 -4.86 7.71
CA ASP A 190 26.69 -3.99 6.70
C ASP A 190 27.05 -4.78 5.44
N PHE A 191 27.62 -5.97 5.56
CA PHE A 191 27.94 -6.85 4.43
C PHE A 191 26.69 -7.24 3.62
N ILE A 192 25.59 -7.58 4.30
CA ILE A 192 24.34 -7.95 3.63
C ILE A 192 23.77 -6.72 2.89
N PHE A 193 23.58 -5.60 3.58
CA PHE A 193 22.84 -4.47 3.05
C PHE A 193 23.66 -3.55 2.12
N SER A 194 24.99 -3.59 2.17
CA SER A 194 25.83 -2.88 1.20
C SER A 194 26.13 -3.67 -0.07
N ASN A 195 25.82 -4.97 -0.09
CA ASN A 195 26.09 -5.85 -1.22
C ASN A 195 24.87 -5.98 -2.14
N LYS A 196 24.86 -5.22 -3.24
CA LYS A 196 23.77 -5.21 -4.22
C LYS A 196 23.37 -6.63 -4.68
N LYS A 197 24.36 -7.49 -4.97
CA LYS A 197 24.06 -8.84 -5.45
C LYS A 197 23.33 -9.67 -4.39
N ILE A 198 23.77 -9.63 -3.13
CA ILE A 198 23.12 -10.37 -2.04
C ILE A 198 21.67 -9.88 -1.86
N VAL A 199 21.46 -8.57 -1.85
CA VAL A 199 20.12 -7.97 -1.69
C VAL A 199 19.20 -8.40 -2.84
N LEU A 200 19.67 -8.34 -4.08
CA LEU A 200 18.86 -8.75 -5.24
C LEU A 200 18.64 -10.27 -5.31
N ASP A 201 19.62 -11.08 -4.90
CA ASP A 201 19.45 -12.52 -4.78
C ASP A 201 18.42 -12.89 -3.70
N MET A 202 18.45 -12.22 -2.55
CA MET A 202 17.45 -12.40 -1.50
C MET A 202 16.04 -12.00 -1.99
N ALA A 203 15.91 -10.87 -2.68
CA ALA A 203 14.65 -10.46 -3.28
C ALA A 203 14.14 -11.48 -4.30
N ALA A 204 15.04 -12.12 -5.06
CA ALA A 204 14.71 -13.17 -6.01
C ALA A 204 14.29 -14.47 -5.33
N ASP A 205 15.10 -14.96 -4.38
CA ASP A 205 14.91 -16.28 -3.75
C ASP A 205 13.65 -16.36 -2.89
N PHE A 206 13.25 -15.24 -2.29
CA PHE A 206 12.03 -15.16 -1.50
C PHE A 206 10.80 -14.72 -2.32
N ASN A 207 10.98 -14.45 -3.61
CA ASN A 207 9.91 -13.92 -4.48
C ASN A 207 9.28 -12.62 -3.90
N PHE A 208 10.10 -11.83 -3.22
CA PHE A 208 9.67 -10.71 -2.39
C PHE A 208 9.94 -9.37 -3.05
N GLY A 209 8.89 -8.59 -3.25
CA GLY A 209 8.99 -7.16 -3.31
C GLY A 209 9.30 -6.50 -1.94
N GLU A 210 9.72 -7.27 -0.92
CA GLU A 210 10.02 -6.76 0.43
C GLU A 210 11.45 -6.25 0.60
N PHE A 211 12.42 -6.87 -0.08
CA PHE A 211 13.83 -6.50 0.08
C PHE A 211 14.28 -5.41 -0.90
N VAL A 212 13.43 -4.40 -1.09
CA VAL A 212 13.84 -3.24 -1.87
C VAL A 212 14.66 -2.32 -0.97
N VAL A 213 15.94 -2.56 -0.91
CA VAL A 213 16.90 -1.65 -0.27
C VAL A 213 17.15 -0.50 -1.24
N PRO A 214 17.39 0.74 -0.76
CA PRO A 214 17.66 1.89 -1.61
C PRO A 214 19.05 1.81 -2.26
N LEU A 215 19.23 0.82 -3.12
CA LEU A 215 20.43 0.60 -3.92
C LEU A 215 20.13 0.90 -5.38
N TYR A 216 21.10 1.51 -6.06
CA TYR A 216 21.01 1.70 -7.51
C TYR A 216 21.24 0.38 -8.23
N PHE A 217 20.24 -0.07 -8.99
CA PHE A 217 20.32 -1.25 -9.85
C PHE A 217 19.53 -1.05 -11.15
N SER A 218 19.84 -1.86 -12.13
CA SER A 218 19.13 -1.93 -13.42
C SER A 218 18.50 -3.31 -13.62
N ALA A 219 17.74 -3.47 -14.69
CA ALA A 219 17.16 -4.78 -15.04
C ALA A 219 18.23 -5.88 -15.25
N ASP A 220 19.43 -5.51 -15.68
CA ASP A 220 20.55 -6.45 -15.93
C ASP A 220 21.19 -6.96 -14.64
N ASP A 221 21.00 -6.27 -13.53
CA ASP A 221 21.46 -6.69 -12.21
C ASP A 221 20.57 -7.78 -11.59
N ILE A 222 19.33 -7.94 -12.08
CA ILE A 222 18.32 -8.86 -11.54
C ILE A 222 18.45 -10.21 -12.25
N ARG A 223 18.47 -11.29 -11.48
CA ARG A 223 18.55 -12.67 -12.00
C ARG A 223 17.46 -12.96 -13.04
N GLU A 224 17.76 -13.79 -14.03
CA GLU A 224 16.83 -14.14 -15.13
C GLU A 224 15.62 -14.96 -14.66
N ASP A 225 15.78 -15.74 -13.58
CA ASP A 225 14.74 -16.61 -13.02
C ASP A 225 13.71 -15.86 -12.13
N VAL A 226 13.88 -14.57 -11.89
CA VAL A 226 12.89 -13.73 -11.21
C VAL A 226 11.66 -13.56 -12.11
N SER A 227 10.46 -13.69 -11.52
CA SER A 227 9.22 -13.53 -12.29
C SER A 227 9.16 -12.16 -12.98
N PRO A 228 8.58 -12.08 -14.20
CA PRO A 228 8.48 -10.83 -14.95
C PRO A 228 7.79 -9.71 -14.14
N GLN A 229 6.79 -10.04 -13.32
CA GLN A 229 6.05 -9.11 -12.48
C GLN A 229 6.95 -8.48 -11.42
N VAL A 230 7.72 -9.30 -10.69
CA VAL A 230 8.65 -8.82 -9.65
C VAL A 230 9.78 -8.01 -10.28
N LYS A 231 10.35 -8.50 -11.40
CA LYS A 231 11.42 -7.78 -12.13
C LYS A 231 10.95 -6.40 -12.58
N ARG A 232 9.76 -6.30 -13.17
CA ARG A 232 9.16 -5.03 -13.58
C ARG A 232 8.96 -4.11 -12.38
N TYR A 233 8.41 -4.64 -11.27
CA TYR A 233 8.22 -3.84 -10.07
C TYR A 233 9.53 -3.25 -9.53
N LEU A 234 10.57 -4.06 -9.41
CA LEU A 234 11.87 -3.59 -8.89
C LEU A 234 12.45 -2.45 -9.72
N VAL A 235 12.37 -2.58 -11.06
CA VAL A 235 12.86 -1.56 -12.00
C VAL A 235 12.01 -0.29 -11.92
N ASP A 236 10.69 -0.41 -12.01
CA ASP A 236 9.77 0.72 -12.01
C ASP A 236 9.83 1.49 -10.68
N PHE A 237 9.91 0.75 -9.55
CA PHE A 237 10.05 1.34 -8.22
C PHE A 237 11.36 2.13 -8.08
N ALA A 238 12.48 1.55 -8.51
CA ALA A 238 13.78 2.22 -8.46
C ALA A 238 13.81 3.47 -9.34
N GLU A 239 13.24 3.40 -10.55
CA GLU A 239 13.15 4.53 -11.46
C GLU A 239 12.25 5.65 -10.93
N ALA A 240 11.05 5.31 -10.47
CA ALA A 240 10.08 6.29 -9.95
C ALA A 240 10.60 6.99 -8.69
N THR A 241 11.12 6.23 -7.73
CA THR A 241 11.66 6.79 -6.49
C THR A 241 12.95 7.61 -6.73
N GLY A 242 13.79 7.18 -7.66
CA GLY A 242 14.96 7.94 -8.09
C GLY A 242 14.62 9.29 -8.76
N LYS A 243 13.42 9.43 -9.32
CA LYS A 243 12.87 10.68 -9.86
C LYS A 243 12.08 11.51 -8.83
N GLY A 244 12.02 11.07 -7.57
CA GLY A 244 11.23 11.72 -6.51
C GLY A 244 9.73 11.37 -6.55
N ASN A 245 9.29 10.44 -7.39
CA ASN A 245 7.90 10.00 -7.44
C ASN A 245 7.63 8.91 -6.38
N TYR A 246 7.48 9.33 -5.14
CA TYR A 246 7.15 8.47 -4.02
C TYR A 246 6.19 9.16 -3.05
N GLY A 247 5.42 8.37 -2.35
CA GLY A 247 4.54 8.79 -1.27
C GLY A 247 4.97 8.21 0.08
N TYR A 248 4.12 8.34 1.09
CA TYR A 248 4.45 8.08 2.48
C TYR A 248 3.41 7.14 3.11
N THR A 249 3.88 6.01 3.62
CA THR A 249 3.00 5.12 4.40
C THR A 249 2.80 5.66 5.81
N THR A 250 1.63 5.39 6.36
CA THR A 250 1.25 5.84 7.69
C THR A 250 2.14 5.20 8.77
N TRP A 251 2.36 3.89 8.73
CA TRP A 251 3.16 3.15 9.74
C TRP A 251 4.64 3.51 9.77
N THR A 252 5.16 4.20 8.75
CA THR A 252 6.56 4.63 8.73
C THR A 252 6.75 6.07 9.19
N PHE A 253 5.81 6.95 8.83
CA PHE A 253 6.01 8.40 8.94
C PHE A 253 5.11 9.10 9.94
N TRP A 254 4.12 8.39 10.50
CA TRP A 254 3.21 8.95 11.51
C TRP A 254 3.73 8.71 12.94
N PRO A 255 3.60 9.67 13.85
CA PRO A 255 3.78 9.44 15.28
C PRO A 255 2.78 8.37 15.79
N ALA A 256 3.08 7.77 16.95
CA ALA A 256 2.33 6.61 17.44
C ALA A 256 0.83 6.88 17.63
N ASP A 257 0.45 7.96 18.33
CA ASP A 257 -0.98 8.25 18.58
C ASP A 257 -1.75 8.51 17.26
N PRO A 258 -1.31 9.42 16.35
CA PRO A 258 -1.94 9.58 15.05
C PRO A 258 -1.91 8.31 14.18
N GLY A 259 -0.81 7.54 14.21
CA GLY A 259 -0.67 6.29 13.48
C GLY A 259 -1.70 5.26 13.90
N VAL A 260 -1.96 5.12 15.20
CA VAL A 260 -3.03 4.22 15.70
C VAL A 260 -4.42 4.74 15.33
N HIS A 261 -4.66 6.04 15.46
CA HIS A 261 -5.95 6.66 15.13
C HIS A 261 -6.34 6.40 13.68
N ILE A 262 -5.39 6.55 12.73
CA ILE A 262 -5.71 6.47 11.29
C ILE A 262 -6.31 5.11 10.88
N TRP A 263 -6.00 4.03 11.58
CA TRP A 263 -6.56 2.72 11.26
C TRP A 263 -7.61 2.24 12.26
N LYS A 264 -7.40 2.45 13.56
CA LYS A 264 -8.28 1.92 14.59
C LYS A 264 -9.63 2.64 14.60
N ASP A 265 -9.60 3.99 14.53
CA ASP A 265 -10.81 4.78 14.63
C ASP A 265 -11.51 4.98 13.27
N MET A 266 -10.92 4.48 12.16
CA MET A 266 -11.57 4.43 10.85
C MET A 266 -12.86 3.60 10.87
N GLU A 267 -12.92 2.55 11.71
CA GLU A 267 -14.13 1.74 11.86
C GLU A 267 -15.33 2.56 12.33
N VAL A 268 -15.10 3.57 13.16
CA VAL A 268 -16.16 4.45 13.69
C VAL A 268 -16.72 5.34 12.57
N VAL A 269 -15.87 5.76 11.61
CA VAL A 269 -16.29 6.49 10.40
C VAL A 269 -17.11 5.56 9.49
N TRP A 270 -16.67 4.34 9.28
CA TRP A 270 -17.40 3.39 8.44
C TRP A 270 -18.73 2.94 9.04
N ALA A 271 -18.82 2.87 10.37
CA ALA A 271 -20.07 2.64 11.07
C ALA A 271 -21.04 3.84 11.00
N GLY A 272 -20.55 5.02 10.64
CA GLY A 272 -21.34 6.25 10.60
C GLY A 272 -21.56 6.91 11.96
N ASP A 273 -20.77 6.54 12.96
CA ASP A 273 -20.89 7.05 14.34
C ASP A 273 -20.26 8.45 14.49
N ILE A 274 -19.27 8.76 13.63
CA ILE A 274 -18.68 10.11 13.52
C ILE A 274 -18.57 10.53 12.05
N SER A 275 -18.55 11.84 11.81
CA SER A 275 -18.28 12.39 10.47
C SER A 275 -16.80 12.26 10.10
N VAL A 276 -16.50 12.32 8.81
CA VAL A 276 -15.11 12.36 8.34
C VAL A 276 -14.40 13.62 8.84
N GLU A 277 -15.11 14.75 8.87
CA GLU A 277 -14.55 16.01 9.39
C GLU A 277 -14.16 15.91 10.85
N ASP A 278 -15.02 15.32 11.71
CA ASP A 278 -14.72 15.14 13.14
C ASP A 278 -13.54 14.18 13.32
N TYR A 279 -13.49 13.09 12.54
CA TYR A 279 -12.37 12.15 12.54
C TYR A 279 -11.05 12.83 12.16
N MET A 280 -11.03 13.62 11.09
CA MET A 280 -9.83 14.35 10.67
C MET A 280 -9.46 15.47 11.62
N TYR A 281 -10.43 16.11 12.28
CA TYR A 281 -10.19 17.07 13.34
C TYR A 281 -9.52 16.43 14.55
N ASP A 282 -9.98 15.27 14.99
CA ASP A 282 -9.35 14.52 16.09
C ASP A 282 -7.95 14.05 15.70
N HIS A 283 -7.75 13.62 14.46
CA HIS A 283 -6.43 13.29 13.91
C HIS A 283 -5.48 14.49 14.01
N GLN A 284 -5.91 15.69 13.59
CA GLN A 284 -5.13 16.93 13.70
C GLN A 284 -4.77 17.25 15.14
N LYS A 285 -5.69 17.10 16.09
CA LYS A 285 -5.42 17.33 17.52
C LYS A 285 -4.33 16.38 18.05
N MET A 286 -4.37 15.12 17.66
CA MET A 286 -3.33 14.15 18.04
C MET A 286 -1.98 14.51 17.41
N TRP A 287 -1.99 14.94 16.13
CA TRP A 287 -0.80 15.44 15.44
C TRP A 287 -0.18 16.64 16.16
N ASP A 288 -0.99 17.63 16.51
CA ASP A 288 -0.54 18.82 17.25
C ASP A 288 0.04 18.50 18.62
N LYS A 289 -0.54 17.51 19.30
CA LYS A 289 -0.03 17.01 20.58
C LYS A 289 1.33 16.34 20.39
N ALA A 290 1.49 15.48 19.39
CA ALA A 290 2.78 14.85 19.06
C ALA A 290 3.84 15.88 18.68
N ARG A 291 3.48 16.89 17.86
CA ARG A 291 4.36 18.01 17.51
C ARG A 291 4.84 18.80 18.74
N LYS A 292 3.94 19.15 19.66
CA LYS A 292 4.27 19.86 20.90
C LYS A 292 5.22 19.06 21.80
N LYS A 293 5.17 17.75 21.75
CA LYS A 293 6.06 16.86 22.51
C LYS A 293 7.40 16.58 21.79
N GLY A 294 7.56 17.01 20.54
CA GLY A 294 8.74 16.69 19.74
C GLY A 294 8.77 15.23 19.25
N GLU A 295 7.61 14.60 19.09
CA GLU A 295 7.45 13.19 18.68
C GLU A 295 7.29 13.03 17.16
N LEU A 296 7.31 14.12 16.37
CA LEU A 296 7.27 14.02 14.91
C LEU A 296 8.52 13.31 14.39
N LEU A 297 8.31 12.38 13.48
CA LEU A 297 9.40 11.66 12.86
C LEU A 297 10.13 12.54 11.84
N PRO A 298 11.45 12.42 11.70
CA PRO A 298 12.18 13.15 10.68
C PRO A 298 11.81 12.62 9.29
N VAL A 299 11.44 13.52 8.39
CA VAL A 299 11.16 13.20 6.99
C VAL A 299 12.21 13.89 6.13
N GLY A 300 12.85 13.15 5.24
CA GLY A 300 13.82 13.69 4.31
C GLY A 300 13.20 14.77 3.40
N ALA A 301 14.00 15.77 3.03
CA ALA A 301 13.54 16.79 2.11
C ALA A 301 13.12 16.18 0.76
N ARG A 302 11.99 16.66 0.22
CA ARG A 302 11.42 16.24 -1.05
C ARG A 302 11.87 17.16 -2.16
#